data_b9df46562471cf5ca4d9543735ed848b
#
_entry.id   b9df46562471cf5ca4d9543735ed848b
#
_cell.length_a   1.000
_cell.length_b   1.000
_cell.length_c   1.000
_cell.angle_alpha   90.00
_cell.angle_beta   90.00
_cell.angle_gamma   90.00
#
_symmetry.space_group_name_H-M   'P 1'
#
loop_
_entity.id
_entity.type
_entity.pdbx_description
1 polymer ?
#
loop_
_entity_poly.entity_id
_entity_poly.type
_entity_poly.pdbx_seq_one_letter_code
_entity_poly.pdbx_strand_id
1 'polypeptide(L)'
;MILYEVSVNISVDLSEQFERYMREKHIPEIWATKCFEAIRFDKVNPTHYRTSYQASNVANYERYLNEFATAMRADFMEHFPEDCVPSRLVFETVQSWA
;
A
#
# COMPACT_ATOMS: atom_id res chain seq x y z
N MET A 1 -7.13 14.80 6.11
CA MET A 1 -6.17 13.91 5.41
C MET A 1 -6.13 12.57 6.11
N ILE A 2 -6.34 11.52 5.37
CA ILE A 2 -6.32 10.15 5.87
C ILE A 2 -5.08 9.45 5.32
N LEU A 3 -4.31 8.81 6.19
CA LEU A 3 -3.18 7.98 5.81
C LEU A 3 -3.53 6.52 6.01
N TYR A 4 -3.40 5.75 4.93
CA TYR A 4 -3.56 4.31 4.93
C TYR A 4 -2.17 3.71 4.73
N GLU A 5 -1.67 3.02 5.75
CA GLU A 5 -0.33 2.48 5.74
C GLU A 5 -0.36 0.96 5.75
N VAL A 6 0.38 0.36 4.82
CA VAL A 6 0.50 -1.09 4.72
C VAL A 6 1.96 -1.45 4.95
N SER A 7 2.22 -2.22 6.01
CA SER A 7 3.54 -2.80 6.26
C SER A 7 3.53 -4.25 5.83
N VAL A 8 4.59 -4.68 5.16
CA VAL A 8 4.72 -6.05 4.68
C VAL A 8 6.03 -6.63 5.16
N ASN A 9 5.94 -7.79 5.82
CA ASN A 9 7.10 -8.61 6.12
C ASN A 9 7.17 -9.72 5.08
N ILE A 10 8.34 -9.89 4.48
CA ILE A 10 8.53 -10.82 3.36
C ILE A 10 9.88 -11.52 3.51
N SER A 11 10.01 -12.74 3.00
CA SER A 11 11.29 -13.41 3.03
C SER A 11 12.30 -12.70 2.13
N VAL A 12 13.57 -12.74 2.50
CA VAL A 12 14.62 -12.05 1.76
C VAL A 12 14.71 -12.54 0.31
N ASP A 13 14.39 -13.79 0.06
CA ASP A 13 14.44 -14.37 -1.29
C ASP A 13 13.41 -13.76 -2.23
N LEU A 14 12.34 -13.20 -1.70
CA LEU A 14 11.26 -12.57 -2.48
C LEU A 14 11.38 -11.05 -2.57
N SER A 15 12.36 -10.47 -1.89
CA SER A 15 12.50 -9.03 -1.76
C SER A 15 12.55 -8.30 -3.11
N GLU A 16 13.42 -8.76 -4.01
CA GLU A 16 13.57 -8.12 -5.32
C GLU A 16 12.31 -8.25 -6.17
N GLN A 17 11.69 -9.43 -6.17
CA GLN A 17 10.45 -9.68 -6.89
C GLN A 17 9.31 -8.83 -6.33
N PHE A 18 9.25 -8.68 -5.01
CA PHE A 18 8.24 -7.84 -4.35
C PHE A 18 8.41 -6.37 -4.71
N GLU A 19 9.64 -5.84 -4.67
CA GLU A 19 9.88 -4.45 -5.07
C GLU A 19 9.45 -4.19 -6.50
N ARG A 20 9.77 -5.10 -7.40
CA ARG A 20 9.39 -4.97 -8.81
C ARG A 20 7.87 -4.97 -8.98
N TYR A 21 7.17 -5.91 -8.34
CA TYR A 21 5.72 -5.98 -8.38
C TYR A 21 5.06 -4.70 -7.87
N MET A 22 5.53 -4.19 -6.73
CA MET A 22 4.99 -2.96 -6.15
C MET A 22 5.21 -1.76 -7.06
N ARG A 23 6.42 -1.61 -7.60
CA ARG A 23 6.78 -0.46 -8.43
C ARG A 23 6.14 -0.49 -9.81
N GLU A 24 6.02 -1.66 -10.40
CA GLU A 24 5.61 -1.80 -11.81
C GLU A 24 4.13 -2.10 -11.97
N LYS A 25 3.47 -2.68 -10.99
CA LYS A 25 2.08 -3.11 -11.12
C LYS A 25 1.18 -2.57 -10.00
N HIS A 26 1.42 -2.97 -8.77
CA HIS A 26 0.49 -2.74 -7.68
C HIS A 26 0.26 -1.25 -7.39
N ILE A 27 1.34 -0.51 -7.16
CA ILE A 27 1.23 0.93 -6.86
C ILE A 27 0.70 1.72 -8.04
N PRO A 28 1.19 1.52 -9.28
CA PRO A 28 0.61 2.21 -10.44
C PRO A 28 -0.89 1.96 -10.62
N GLU A 29 -1.37 0.74 -10.37
CA GLU A 29 -2.80 0.44 -10.47
C GLU A 29 -3.60 1.16 -9.39
N ILE A 30 -3.09 1.23 -8.17
CA ILE A 30 -3.74 1.98 -7.09
C ILE A 30 -3.72 3.48 -7.38
N TRP A 31 -2.59 3.99 -7.87
CA TRP A 31 -2.49 5.40 -8.26
C TRP A 31 -3.52 5.78 -9.33
N ALA A 32 -3.76 4.89 -10.26
CA ALA A 32 -4.72 5.11 -11.33
C ALA A 32 -6.17 5.21 -10.85
N THR A 33 -6.49 4.75 -9.64
CA THR A 33 -7.84 4.88 -9.08
C THR A 33 -8.20 6.31 -8.74
N LYS A 34 -7.21 7.18 -8.59
CA LYS A 34 -7.36 8.58 -8.20
C LYS A 34 -7.99 8.78 -6.83
N CYS A 35 -7.90 7.75 -5.98
CA CYS A 35 -8.37 7.84 -4.59
C CYS A 35 -7.33 8.51 -3.69
N PHE A 36 -6.06 8.51 -4.09
CA PHE A 36 -4.98 9.02 -3.27
C PHE A 36 -4.24 10.16 -3.98
N GLU A 37 -3.82 11.15 -3.21
CA GLU A 37 -3.08 12.32 -3.72
C GLU A 37 -1.58 12.15 -3.61
N ALA A 38 -1.11 11.17 -2.83
CA ALA A 38 0.31 10.84 -2.71
C ALA A 38 0.45 9.39 -2.27
N ILE A 39 1.49 8.73 -2.76
CA ILE A 39 1.83 7.36 -2.37
C ILE A 39 3.34 7.32 -2.16
N ARG A 40 3.78 6.73 -1.03
CA ARG A 40 5.20 6.50 -0.74
C ARG A 40 5.43 5.02 -0.49
N PHE A 41 6.49 4.50 -1.10
CA PHE A 41 6.92 3.12 -0.91
C PHE A 41 8.32 3.14 -0.34
N ASP A 42 8.47 2.66 0.90
CA ASP A 42 9.71 2.73 1.64
C ASP A 42 10.20 1.33 2.03
N LYS A 43 11.51 1.18 2.06
CA LYS A 43 12.17 -0.05 2.48
C LYS A 43 12.79 0.19 3.86
N VAL A 44 12.33 -0.54 4.85
CA VAL A 44 12.92 -0.49 6.19
C VAL A 44 14.20 -1.35 6.21
N ASN A 45 14.10 -2.55 5.68
CA ASN A 45 15.22 -3.48 5.48
C ASN A 45 14.77 -4.52 4.44
N PRO A 46 15.65 -5.46 3.99
CA PRO A 46 15.30 -6.41 2.93
C PRO A 46 14.10 -7.32 3.21
N THR A 47 13.63 -7.38 4.45
CA THR A 47 12.46 -8.20 4.81
C THR A 47 11.26 -7.38 5.26
N HIS A 48 11.35 -6.04 5.22
CA HIS A 48 10.29 -5.19 5.72
C HIS A 48 10.12 -3.94 4.85
N TYR A 49 8.93 -3.75 4.31
CA TYR A 49 8.55 -2.62 3.47
C TYR A 49 7.30 -1.95 4.00
N ARG A 50 7.16 -0.66 3.70
CA ARG A 50 5.99 0.15 4.06
C ARG A 50 5.52 0.91 2.83
N THR A 51 4.19 0.95 2.65
CA THR A 51 3.58 1.82 1.65
C THR A 51 2.58 2.71 2.36
N SER A 52 2.69 4.02 2.12
CA SER A 52 1.79 5.01 2.70
C SER A 52 0.95 5.63 1.60
N TYR A 53 -0.37 5.49 1.72
CA TYR A 53 -1.34 6.03 0.77
C TYR A 53 -2.05 7.19 1.45
N GLN A 54 -1.96 8.38 0.85
CA GLN A 54 -2.53 9.60 1.42
C GLN A 54 -3.79 9.99 0.67
N ALA A 55 -4.94 9.94 1.34
CA ALA A 55 -6.21 10.42 0.80
C ALA A 55 -6.49 11.81 1.36
N SER A 56 -6.99 12.71 0.51
CA SER A 56 -7.29 14.08 0.93
C SER A 56 -8.44 14.15 1.92
N ASN A 57 -9.34 13.18 1.90
CA ASN A 57 -10.49 13.11 2.80
C ASN A 57 -10.97 11.68 2.99
N VAL A 58 -11.87 11.48 3.95
CA VAL A 58 -12.44 10.17 4.27
C VAL A 58 -13.19 9.58 3.09
N ALA A 59 -13.92 10.40 2.33
CA ALA A 59 -14.73 9.91 1.21
C ALA A 59 -13.86 9.22 0.14
N ASN A 60 -12.69 9.76 -0.17
CA ASN A 60 -11.78 9.15 -1.13
C ASN A 60 -11.21 7.83 -0.62
N TYR A 61 -10.88 7.76 0.66
CA TYR A 61 -10.42 6.52 1.27
C TYR A 61 -11.53 5.46 1.25
N GLU A 62 -12.74 5.82 1.61
CA GLU A 62 -13.89 4.90 1.58
C GLU A 62 -14.18 4.43 0.15
N ARG A 63 -14.05 5.29 -0.84
CA ARG A 63 -14.20 4.91 -2.24
C ARG A 63 -13.18 3.84 -2.63
N TYR A 64 -11.92 4.00 -2.20
CA TYR A 64 -10.92 2.97 -2.43
C TYR A 64 -11.32 1.64 -1.79
N LEU A 65 -11.75 1.65 -0.53
CA LEU A 65 -12.17 0.43 0.18
C LEU A 65 -13.34 -0.24 -0.52
N ASN A 66 -14.33 0.53 -0.95
CA ASN A 66 -15.57 -0.01 -1.52
C ASN A 66 -15.42 -0.50 -2.95
N GLU A 67 -14.60 0.18 -3.76
CA GLU A 67 -14.53 -0.09 -5.19
C GLU A 67 -13.28 -0.84 -5.63
N PHE A 68 -12.18 -0.73 -4.91
CA PHE A 68 -10.88 -1.22 -5.41
C PHE A 68 -10.15 -2.18 -4.48
N ALA A 69 -10.26 -2.02 -3.16
CA ALA A 69 -9.40 -2.73 -2.21
C ALA A 69 -9.48 -4.24 -2.34
N THR A 70 -10.67 -4.80 -2.51
CA THR A 70 -10.84 -6.25 -2.61
C THR A 70 -10.08 -6.83 -3.79
N ALA A 71 -10.18 -6.20 -4.96
CA ALA A 71 -9.46 -6.65 -6.16
C ALA A 71 -7.95 -6.49 -6.02
N MET A 72 -7.50 -5.38 -5.41
CA MET A 72 -6.07 -5.14 -5.20
C MET A 72 -5.46 -6.14 -4.24
N ARG A 73 -6.17 -6.47 -3.16
CA ARG A 73 -5.72 -7.47 -2.18
C ARG A 73 -5.70 -8.86 -2.78
N ALA A 74 -6.69 -9.20 -3.62
CA ALA A 74 -6.74 -10.49 -4.30
C ALA A 74 -5.55 -10.66 -5.25
N ASP A 75 -5.23 -9.62 -6.03
CA ASP A 75 -4.08 -9.65 -6.94
C ASP A 75 -2.77 -9.82 -6.17
N PHE A 76 -2.62 -9.09 -5.06
CA PHE A 76 -1.45 -9.21 -4.21
C PHE A 76 -1.29 -10.65 -3.67
N MET A 77 -2.35 -11.24 -3.16
CA MET A 77 -2.33 -12.59 -2.62
C MET A 77 -2.05 -13.64 -3.70
N GLU A 78 -2.46 -13.39 -4.94
CA GLU A 78 -2.17 -14.27 -6.05
C GLU A 78 -0.67 -14.28 -6.37
N HIS A 79 -0.02 -13.12 -6.28
CA HIS A 79 1.43 -13.00 -6.54
C HIS A 79 2.28 -13.46 -5.36
N PHE A 80 1.81 -13.27 -4.13
CA PHE A 80 2.55 -13.58 -2.91
C PHE A 80 1.65 -14.35 -1.94
N PRO A 81 1.33 -15.63 -2.24
CA PRO A 81 0.44 -16.41 -1.39
C PRO A 81 1.05 -16.85 -0.07
N GLU A 82 2.40 -16.88 0.03
CA GLU A 82 3.12 -17.35 1.20
C GLU A 82 4.28 -16.41 1.54
N ASP A 83 4.75 -16.47 2.78
CA ASP A 83 5.91 -15.72 3.27
C ASP A 83 5.79 -14.21 3.10
N CYS A 84 4.56 -13.71 3.07
CA CYS A 84 4.28 -12.30 2.92
C CYS A 84 3.11 -11.95 3.83
N VAL A 85 3.40 -11.22 4.92
CA VAL A 85 2.40 -10.91 5.93
C VAL A 85 2.15 -9.41 5.94
N PRO A 86 1.02 -8.94 5.39
CA PRO A 86 0.66 -7.54 5.46
C PRO A 86 0.02 -7.18 6.79
N SER A 87 0.29 -5.98 7.27
CA SER A 87 -0.45 -5.36 8.36
C SER A 87 -0.85 -3.96 7.94
N ARG A 88 -1.99 -3.50 8.41
CA ARG A 88 -2.59 -2.25 7.95
C ARG A 88 -2.91 -1.34 9.12
N LEU A 89 -2.71 -0.05 8.91
CA LEU A 89 -3.00 0.98 9.89
C LEU A 89 -3.62 2.17 9.16
N VAL A 90 -4.69 2.72 9.73
CA VAL A 90 -5.35 3.90 9.17
C VAL A 90 -5.35 4.97 10.24
N PHE A 91 -4.94 6.18 9.88
CA PHE A 91 -4.91 7.28 10.83
C PHE A 91 -5.18 8.62 10.13
N GLU A 92 -5.67 9.55 10.92
CA GLU A 92 -5.97 10.91 10.46
C GLU A 92 -4.84 11.84 10.88
N THR A 93 -4.35 12.66 9.95
CA THR A 93 -3.37 13.69 10.27
C THR A 93 -4.07 14.80 11.05
N VAL A 94 -3.60 15.06 12.25
CA VAL A 94 -4.13 16.14 13.07
C VAL A 94 -3.44 17.46 12.71
N GLN A 95 -2.13 17.42 12.52
CA GLN A 95 -1.34 18.59 12.15
C GLN A 95 -0.02 18.15 11.52
N SER A 96 0.44 18.90 10.52
CA SER A 96 1.75 18.65 9.91
C SER A 96 2.53 19.95 9.81
N TRP A 97 3.85 19.81 9.85
CA TRP A 97 4.79 20.91 9.64
C TRP A 97 5.63 20.56 8.43
N ALA A 98 5.78 21.50 7.49
CA ALA A 98 6.56 21.22 6.29
C ALA A 98 7.35 22.44 5.82
#